data_2d2094388e0c38162e6641d1f1b33c01
#
_entry.id   2d2094388e0c38162e6641d1f1b33c01
#
_cell.length_a   1.000
_cell.length_b   1.000
_cell.length_c   1.000
_cell.angle_alpha   90.00
_cell.angle_beta   90.00
_cell.angle_gamma   90.00
#
_symmetry.space_group_name_H-M   'P 1'
#
loop_
_entity.id
_entity.type
_entity.pdbx_description
1 polymer ?
#
loop_
_entity_poly.entity_id
_entity_poly.type
_entity_poly.pdbx_seq_one_letter_code
_entity_poly.pdbx_strand_id
1 'polypeptide(L)'
;MQIGSNPSNGGCYGAFFVCKNWPSTFYPPPPTHIPVDFSLQHTDPHSRARAGRITTDHGVIETPIFMPVGTAATVKAVHQHELADDIQAQIILGNTYHLYLRPGLDVLRQAGGLHRFNGWTRPMLTDSGGFQVYSLGHRRKIKEEGVTFQSHIDGSKHVFTPEGVMDIQRVIGADIMMAFDECTPYPCDYAYAKIRWR
;
A
#
# COMPACT_ATOMS: atom_id res chain seq x y z
N MET A 1 2.35 -8.17 -18.69
CA MET A 1 3.10 -8.50 -17.47
C MET A 1 4.57 -8.65 -17.89
N GLN A 2 5.40 -7.68 -17.65
CA GLN A 2 6.86 -7.82 -17.90
C GLN A 2 7.55 -7.62 -16.56
N ILE A 3 8.18 -8.70 -16.10
CA ILE A 3 9.00 -8.72 -14.91
C ILE A 3 10.43 -8.40 -15.36
N GLY A 4 10.93 -7.23 -15.02
CA GLY A 4 12.34 -6.90 -15.16
C GLY A 4 13.13 -7.57 -14.03
N SER A 5 13.63 -8.78 -14.25
CA SER A 5 14.55 -9.44 -13.33
C SER A 5 15.98 -9.01 -13.63
N ASN A 6 16.61 -8.33 -12.71
CA ASN A 6 18.08 -8.18 -12.69
C ASN A 6 18.66 -9.25 -11.76
N PRO A 7 19.46 -10.22 -12.25
CA PRO A 7 19.80 -11.45 -11.51
C PRO A 7 21.06 -11.36 -10.66
N SER A 8 21.32 -10.24 -10.01
CA SER A 8 22.47 -10.18 -9.09
C SER A 8 22.16 -9.28 -7.91
N ASN A 9 21.54 -9.85 -6.87
CA ASN A 9 21.78 -9.53 -5.44
C ASN A 9 20.61 -10.02 -4.59
N GLY A 10 20.86 -11.05 -3.77
CA GLY A 10 19.92 -11.56 -2.77
C GLY A 10 19.71 -10.57 -1.63
N GLY A 11 18.66 -9.77 -1.74
CA GLY A 11 18.14 -8.91 -0.69
C GLY A 11 16.61 -8.96 -0.76
N CYS A 12 15.93 -9.04 0.39
CA CYS A 12 14.48 -8.97 0.49
C CYS A 12 13.99 -7.61 -0.04
N TYR A 13 13.53 -7.58 -1.28
CA TYR A 13 12.89 -6.41 -1.87
C TYR A 13 11.39 -6.66 -1.93
N GLY A 14 10.62 -5.85 -1.21
CA GLY A 14 9.18 -5.73 -1.45
C GLY A 14 8.96 -5.37 -2.93
N ALA A 15 8.19 -6.16 -3.64
CA ALA A 15 7.86 -5.90 -5.03
C ALA A 15 6.89 -4.72 -5.10
N PHE A 16 7.35 -3.59 -5.63
CA PHE A 16 6.47 -2.50 -6.01
C PHE A 16 5.85 -2.82 -7.37
N PHE A 17 4.56 -3.10 -7.40
CA PHE A 17 3.82 -3.26 -8.64
C PHE A 17 3.12 -1.94 -9.00
N VAL A 18 3.56 -1.32 -10.07
CA VAL A 18 2.79 -0.27 -10.75
C VAL A 18 1.89 -0.98 -11.76
N CYS A 19 0.60 -1.05 -11.46
CA CYS A 19 -0.37 -1.68 -12.35
C CYS A 19 -0.62 -0.80 -13.58
N LYS A 20 0.13 -1.05 -14.68
CA LYS A 20 -0.19 -0.53 -16.01
C LYS A 20 -1.21 -1.47 -16.65
N ASN A 21 -2.41 -0.97 -16.99
CA ASN A 21 -3.43 -1.64 -17.79
C ASN A 21 -4.24 -2.76 -17.10
N TRP A 22 -5.25 -2.38 -16.33
CA TRP A 22 -6.37 -3.24 -15.97
C TRP A 22 -7.64 -2.76 -16.72
N PRO A 23 -8.44 -3.65 -17.35
CA PRO A 23 -9.66 -3.23 -18.03
C PRO A 23 -10.70 -2.72 -17.02
N SER A 24 -10.99 -1.44 -17.08
CA SER A 24 -11.97 -0.76 -16.24
C SER A 24 -13.38 -0.96 -16.81
N THR A 25 -14.11 -1.97 -16.39
CA THR A 25 -15.50 -2.15 -16.80
C THR A 25 -16.53 -1.44 -15.89
N PHE A 26 -16.12 -0.82 -14.78
CA PHE A 26 -17.05 -0.28 -13.80
C PHE A 26 -16.76 1.12 -13.23
N TYR A 27 -15.72 1.83 -13.68
CA TYR A 27 -15.43 3.19 -13.22
C TYR A 27 -15.02 4.08 -14.38
N PRO A 28 -15.47 5.35 -14.44
CA PRO A 28 -14.87 6.31 -15.34
C PRO A 28 -13.36 6.37 -15.03
N PRO A 29 -12.50 6.48 -16.05
CA PRO A 29 -11.07 6.62 -15.80
C PRO A 29 -10.86 7.84 -14.91
N PRO A 30 -10.03 7.72 -13.85
CA PRO A 30 -9.61 8.89 -13.12
C PRO A 30 -8.96 9.89 -14.08
N PRO A 31 -9.00 11.19 -13.81
CA PRO A 31 -8.31 12.18 -14.61
C PRO A 31 -6.85 11.72 -14.77
N THR A 32 -6.30 11.92 -15.95
CA THR A 32 -4.97 11.49 -16.40
C THR A 32 -3.94 11.33 -15.27
N HIS A 33 -3.80 10.10 -14.75
CA HIS A 33 -2.78 9.80 -13.75
C HIS A 33 -1.41 9.92 -14.39
N ILE A 34 -0.52 10.68 -13.77
CA ILE A 34 0.90 10.65 -14.08
C ILE A 34 1.41 9.27 -13.62
N PRO A 35 2.03 8.47 -14.50
CA PRO A 35 2.64 7.22 -14.07
C PRO A 35 3.67 7.50 -12.98
N VAL A 36 3.66 6.72 -11.90
CA VAL A 36 4.73 6.79 -10.90
C VAL A 36 6.06 6.57 -11.60
N ASP A 37 6.94 7.56 -11.54
CA ASP A 37 8.27 7.52 -12.13
C ASP A 37 9.34 7.48 -11.03
N PHE A 38 10.38 6.68 -11.25
CA PHE A 38 11.53 6.60 -10.35
C PHE A 38 12.82 6.92 -11.10
N SER A 39 13.56 7.88 -10.59
CA SER A 39 14.89 8.22 -11.08
C SER A 39 15.95 8.02 -9.99
N LEU A 40 16.97 7.21 -10.31
CA LEU A 40 18.14 7.05 -9.46
C LEU A 40 19.02 8.29 -9.58
N GLN A 41 19.25 8.98 -8.45
CA GLN A 41 20.01 10.23 -8.43
C GLN A 41 21.50 9.99 -8.10
N HIS A 42 21.76 9.11 -7.14
CA HIS A 42 23.11 8.83 -6.67
C HIS A 42 23.26 7.41 -6.15
N THR A 43 24.44 6.82 -6.35
CA THR A 43 24.85 5.55 -5.75
C THR A 43 26.18 5.76 -5.03
N ASP A 44 26.26 5.37 -3.77
CA ASP A 44 27.50 5.44 -3.01
C ASP A 44 28.51 4.42 -3.55
N PRO A 45 29.76 4.83 -3.88
CA PRO A 45 30.78 3.91 -4.41
C PRO A 45 31.32 2.90 -3.37
N HIS A 46 31.11 3.16 -2.08
CA HIS A 46 31.70 2.37 -0.98
C HIS A 46 30.67 1.48 -0.26
N SER A 47 29.39 1.67 -0.54
CA SER A 47 28.30 0.89 0.08
C SER A 47 27.20 0.57 -0.93
N ARG A 48 26.10 -0.05 -0.45
CA ARG A 48 24.90 -0.27 -1.27
C ARG A 48 23.86 0.85 -1.15
N ALA A 49 24.24 1.98 -0.55
CA ALA A 49 23.35 3.11 -0.38
C ALA A 49 23.03 3.78 -1.73
N ARG A 50 21.78 4.17 -1.89
CA ARG A 50 21.31 4.86 -3.09
C ARG A 50 20.37 5.99 -2.69
N ALA A 51 20.44 7.09 -3.41
CA ALA A 51 19.44 8.15 -3.36
C ALA A 51 18.67 8.18 -4.67
N GLY A 52 17.39 8.43 -4.60
CA GLY A 52 16.51 8.47 -5.76
C GLY A 52 15.34 9.42 -5.54
N ARG A 53 14.57 9.61 -6.60
CA ARG A 53 13.39 10.45 -6.62
C ARG A 53 12.22 9.68 -7.19
N ILE A 54 11.08 9.71 -6.48
CA ILE A 54 9.80 9.17 -6.96
C ILE A 54 8.90 10.36 -7.27
N THR A 55 8.34 10.39 -8.48
CA THR A 55 7.34 11.39 -8.88
C THR A 55 5.96 10.74 -8.91
N THR A 56 4.99 11.38 -8.26
CA THR A 56 3.59 10.93 -8.19
C THR A 56 2.64 12.07 -8.57
N ASP A 57 1.35 11.80 -8.67
CA ASP A 57 0.31 12.83 -8.94
C ASP A 57 0.26 13.91 -7.83
N HIS A 58 0.61 13.56 -6.59
CA HIS A 58 0.56 14.48 -5.44
C HIS A 58 1.93 15.04 -5.03
N GLY A 59 2.97 14.83 -5.83
CA GLY A 59 4.27 15.44 -5.61
C GLY A 59 5.45 14.50 -5.72
N VAL A 60 6.59 14.99 -5.28
CA VAL A 60 7.88 14.32 -5.39
C VAL A 60 8.32 13.82 -4.02
N ILE A 61 8.93 12.64 -4.01
CA ILE A 61 9.48 11.98 -2.82
C ILE A 61 10.97 11.78 -3.05
N GLU A 62 11.79 12.38 -2.21
CA GLU A 62 13.24 12.16 -2.21
C GLU A 62 13.56 10.93 -1.33
N THR A 63 14.28 9.96 -1.88
CA THR A 63 14.59 8.72 -1.15
C THR A 63 16.08 8.61 -0.84
N PRO A 64 16.46 8.02 0.32
CA PRO A 64 15.61 7.37 1.32
C PRO A 64 14.83 8.36 2.19
N ILE A 65 13.61 7.99 2.61
CA ILE A 65 12.76 8.83 3.44
C ILE A 65 12.02 7.99 4.48
N PHE A 66 11.75 8.58 5.64
CA PHE A 66 10.84 8.02 6.63
C PHE A 66 9.39 8.34 6.24
N MET A 67 8.52 7.34 6.34
CA MET A 67 7.11 7.46 6.01
C MET A 67 6.27 7.29 7.27
N PRO A 68 5.70 8.40 7.83
CA PRO A 68 4.81 8.32 8.98
C PRO A 68 3.57 7.46 8.69
N VAL A 69 3.17 6.64 9.68
CA VAL A 69 2.04 5.72 9.53
C VAL A 69 0.76 6.37 9.99
N GLY A 70 -0.14 6.63 9.05
CA GLY A 70 -1.49 7.15 9.26
C GLY A 70 -2.54 6.03 9.19
N THR A 71 -2.56 5.10 10.13
CA THR A 71 -3.31 3.83 10.10
C THR A 71 -4.77 3.98 9.64
N ALA A 72 -5.51 4.93 10.20
CA ALA A 72 -6.92 5.17 9.89
C ALA A 72 -7.12 6.61 9.38
N ALA A 73 -6.41 6.97 8.32
CA ALA A 73 -6.40 8.31 7.72
C ALA A 73 -5.69 9.39 8.55
N THR A 74 -5.10 9.05 9.69
CA THR A 74 -4.41 10.03 10.55
C THR A 74 -3.19 9.39 11.24
N VAL A 75 -2.12 10.15 11.37
CA VAL A 75 -1.03 9.83 12.29
C VAL A 75 -1.52 10.17 13.69
N LYS A 76 -1.59 9.16 14.57
CA LYS A 76 -2.24 9.30 15.87
C LYS A 76 -1.61 10.42 16.71
N ALA A 77 -2.47 11.33 17.19
CA ALA A 77 -2.11 12.50 18.02
C ALA A 77 -1.23 13.54 17.31
N VAL A 78 -1.17 13.55 15.97
CA VAL A 78 -0.47 14.57 15.17
C VAL A 78 -1.44 15.11 14.12
N HIS A 79 -1.57 16.42 14.06
CA HIS A 79 -2.40 17.07 13.04
C HIS A 79 -1.75 17.04 11.66
N GLN A 80 -2.56 17.09 10.58
CA GLN A 80 -2.06 17.06 9.22
C GLN A 80 -1.13 18.24 8.91
N HIS A 81 -1.42 19.44 9.44
CA HIS A 81 -0.56 20.60 9.26
C HIS A 81 0.80 20.43 9.95
N GLU A 82 0.85 19.80 11.14
CA GLU A 82 2.11 19.50 11.82
C GLU A 82 2.96 18.51 11.01
N LEU A 83 2.32 17.50 10.39
CA LEU A 83 3.01 16.60 9.46
C LEU A 83 3.57 17.31 8.23
N ALA A 84 2.80 18.25 7.69
CA ALA A 84 3.18 18.97 6.48
C ALA A 84 4.22 20.06 6.77
N ASP A 85 3.99 20.90 7.77
CA ASP A 85 4.72 22.15 7.96
C ASP A 85 5.89 21.99 8.93
N ASP A 86 5.70 21.29 10.05
CA ASP A 86 6.73 21.12 11.08
C ASP A 86 7.62 19.91 10.79
N ILE A 87 7.02 18.73 10.54
CA ILE A 87 7.75 17.48 10.26
C ILE A 87 8.22 17.43 8.82
N GLN A 88 7.54 18.15 7.90
CA GLN A 88 7.82 18.16 6.47
C GLN A 88 7.78 16.77 5.83
N ALA A 89 6.88 15.89 6.29
CA ALA A 89 6.70 14.57 5.73
C ALA A 89 6.35 14.67 4.23
N GLN A 90 7.12 13.98 3.39
CA GLN A 90 6.88 13.99 1.94
C GLN A 90 5.83 12.95 1.53
N ILE A 91 5.66 11.91 2.33
CA ILE A 91 4.73 10.81 2.09
C ILE A 91 4.23 10.27 3.42
N ILE A 92 2.98 9.81 3.47
CA ILE A 92 2.42 9.06 4.60
C ILE A 92 1.88 7.70 4.14
N LEU A 93 1.75 6.76 5.09
CA LEU A 93 1.20 5.44 4.83
C LEU A 93 -0.18 5.29 5.47
N GLY A 94 -1.16 4.82 4.68
CA GLY A 94 -2.47 4.39 5.15
C GLY A 94 -2.59 2.86 5.15
N ASN A 95 -3.30 2.28 6.14
CA ASN A 95 -3.50 0.84 6.19
C ASN A 95 -4.83 0.45 5.55
N THR A 96 -4.79 -0.27 4.45
CA THR A 96 -5.95 -0.68 3.66
C THR A 96 -6.99 -1.43 4.48
N TYR A 97 -6.58 -2.40 5.31
CA TYR A 97 -7.49 -3.15 6.17
C TYR A 97 -8.31 -2.25 7.09
N HIS A 98 -7.65 -1.30 7.77
CA HIS A 98 -8.31 -0.39 8.70
C HIS A 98 -9.25 0.57 7.98
N LEU A 99 -8.81 1.17 6.87
CA LEU A 99 -9.61 2.09 6.05
C LEU A 99 -10.82 1.40 5.42
N TYR A 100 -10.68 0.15 5.00
CA TYR A 100 -11.78 -0.68 4.50
C TYR A 100 -12.87 -0.90 5.55
N LEU A 101 -12.48 -1.21 6.80
CA LEU A 101 -13.44 -1.44 7.88
C LEU A 101 -14.01 -0.13 8.43
N ARG A 102 -13.17 0.91 8.57
CA ARG A 102 -13.56 2.22 9.12
C ARG A 102 -12.63 3.31 8.59
N PRO A 103 -13.13 4.33 7.87
CA PRO A 103 -14.55 4.74 7.75
C PRO A 103 -15.37 3.86 6.81
N GLY A 104 -14.75 2.99 6.00
CA GLY A 104 -15.40 2.17 4.99
C GLY A 104 -15.36 2.81 3.61
N LEU A 105 -15.50 1.96 2.58
CA LEU A 105 -15.31 2.40 1.19
C LEU A 105 -16.37 3.41 0.71
N ASP A 106 -17.60 3.30 1.21
CA ASP A 106 -18.67 4.21 0.78
C ASP A 106 -18.41 5.63 1.25
N VAL A 107 -17.92 5.81 2.48
CA VAL A 107 -17.51 7.13 3.01
C VAL A 107 -16.33 7.68 2.21
N LEU A 108 -15.30 6.86 1.96
CA LEU A 108 -14.13 7.29 1.18
C LEU A 108 -14.51 7.65 -0.26
N ARG A 109 -15.41 6.89 -0.88
CA ARG A 109 -15.92 7.19 -2.23
C ARG A 109 -16.68 8.51 -2.28
N GLN A 110 -17.57 8.75 -1.30
CA GLN A 110 -18.31 10.01 -1.19
C GLN A 110 -17.39 11.22 -0.94
N ALA A 111 -16.33 11.03 -0.16
CA ALA A 111 -15.33 12.07 0.06
C ALA A 111 -14.46 12.36 -1.17
N GLY A 112 -14.42 11.44 -2.15
CA GLY A 112 -13.55 11.55 -3.33
C GLY A 112 -12.12 11.07 -3.08
N GLY A 113 -11.98 10.05 -2.23
CA GLY A 113 -10.70 9.41 -1.87
C GLY A 113 -10.12 9.88 -0.55
N LEU A 114 -9.03 9.21 -0.14
CA LEU A 114 -8.42 9.41 1.16
C LEU A 114 -7.76 10.78 1.31
N HIS A 115 -7.15 11.31 0.25
CA HIS A 115 -6.55 12.66 0.26
C HIS A 115 -7.57 13.73 0.64
N ARG A 116 -8.76 13.68 0.06
CA ARG A 116 -9.83 14.62 0.39
C ARG A 116 -10.45 14.36 1.75
N PHE A 117 -10.55 13.08 2.13
CA PHE A 117 -11.13 12.69 3.42
C PHE A 117 -10.29 13.18 4.60
N ASN A 118 -8.95 13.09 4.50
CA ASN A 118 -8.05 13.48 5.60
C ASN A 118 -7.35 14.83 5.41
N GLY A 119 -7.57 15.51 4.26
CA GLY A 119 -6.94 16.81 3.97
C GLY A 119 -5.42 16.74 3.69
N TRP A 120 -4.91 15.55 3.33
CA TRP A 120 -3.49 15.39 2.98
C TRP A 120 -3.28 15.65 1.49
N THR A 121 -2.38 16.57 1.14
CA THR A 121 -2.16 17.02 -0.23
C THR A 121 -0.88 16.47 -0.88
N ARG A 122 -0.07 15.74 -0.11
CA ARG A 122 1.21 15.16 -0.56
C ARG A 122 1.04 13.65 -0.85
N PRO A 123 2.06 12.97 -1.40
CA PRO A 123 2.02 11.55 -1.71
C PRO A 123 1.55 10.67 -0.56
N MET A 124 0.87 9.58 -0.92
CA MET A 124 0.36 8.59 0.01
C MET A 124 0.60 7.18 -0.52
N LEU A 125 1.00 6.28 0.37
CA LEU A 125 1.08 4.85 0.09
C LEU A 125 0.01 4.12 0.90
N THR A 126 -0.61 3.10 0.31
CA THR A 126 -1.42 2.13 1.06
C THR A 126 -0.75 0.76 1.06
N ASP A 127 -0.73 0.11 2.23
CA ASP A 127 -0.34 -1.28 2.31
C ASP A 127 -1.41 -2.20 1.70
N SER A 128 -1.11 -3.49 1.59
CA SER A 128 -2.06 -4.47 1.05
C SER A 128 -3.15 -4.90 2.04
N GLY A 129 -2.95 -4.67 3.33
CA GLY A 129 -3.78 -5.20 4.41
C GLY A 129 -3.49 -6.65 4.80
N GLY A 130 -2.57 -7.34 4.13
CA GLY A 130 -2.22 -8.74 4.38
C GLY A 130 -1.72 -9.00 5.80
N PHE A 131 -0.85 -8.13 6.31
CA PHE A 131 -0.35 -8.22 7.68
C PHE A 131 -1.45 -8.08 8.73
N GLN A 132 -2.39 -7.15 8.57
CA GLN A 132 -3.48 -6.93 9.52
C GLN A 132 -4.46 -8.11 9.53
N VAL A 133 -4.76 -8.69 8.38
CA VAL A 133 -5.53 -9.93 8.29
C VAL A 133 -4.81 -11.06 9.01
N TYR A 134 -3.47 -11.13 8.91
CA TYR A 134 -2.66 -12.09 9.64
C TYR A 134 -2.68 -11.83 11.15
N SER A 135 -2.45 -10.60 11.60
CA SER A 135 -2.25 -10.26 13.02
C SER A 135 -3.56 -10.09 13.80
N LEU A 136 -4.61 -9.56 13.17
CA LEU A 136 -5.90 -9.23 13.83
C LEU A 136 -7.01 -10.23 13.52
N GLY A 137 -6.85 -11.07 12.51
CA GLY A 137 -7.84 -12.04 12.08
C GLY A 137 -7.86 -13.27 12.98
N HIS A 138 -8.64 -13.27 14.07
CA HIS A 138 -8.78 -14.43 14.99
C HIS A 138 -9.34 -15.68 14.30
N ARG A 139 -10.12 -15.54 13.23
CA ARG A 139 -10.69 -16.63 12.43
C ARG A 139 -10.46 -16.31 10.96
N ARG A 140 -9.29 -16.67 10.45
CA ARG A 140 -8.98 -16.54 9.03
C ARG A 140 -8.86 -17.90 8.36
N LYS A 141 -9.24 -17.95 7.11
CA LYS A 141 -9.04 -19.10 6.22
C LYS A 141 -8.37 -18.60 4.96
N ILE A 142 -7.10 -19.00 4.80
CA ILE A 142 -6.28 -18.64 3.64
C ILE A 142 -6.44 -19.71 2.58
N LYS A 143 -6.65 -19.28 1.33
CA LYS A 143 -6.66 -20.09 0.13
C LYS A 143 -5.87 -19.38 -0.96
N GLU A 144 -5.62 -20.04 -2.09
CA GLU A 144 -4.92 -19.43 -3.22
C GLU A 144 -5.71 -18.24 -3.81
N GLU A 145 -7.05 -18.33 -3.80
CA GLU A 145 -7.92 -17.29 -4.35
C GLU A 145 -8.04 -16.07 -3.42
N GLY A 146 -7.63 -16.18 -2.17
CA GLY A 146 -7.74 -15.10 -1.20
C GLY A 146 -7.95 -15.57 0.23
N VAL A 147 -8.27 -14.63 1.11
CA VAL A 147 -8.43 -14.87 2.54
C VAL A 147 -9.81 -14.45 3.02
N THR A 148 -10.49 -15.35 3.72
CA THR A 148 -11.70 -15.04 4.48
C THR A 148 -11.30 -14.74 5.93
N PHE A 149 -11.80 -13.66 6.49
CA PHE A 149 -11.51 -13.28 7.88
C PHE A 149 -12.73 -12.65 8.56
N GLN A 150 -12.65 -12.51 9.87
CA GLN A 150 -13.64 -11.77 10.66
C GLN A 150 -13.07 -10.44 11.11
N SER A 151 -13.86 -9.38 10.95
CA SER A 151 -13.54 -8.04 11.44
C SER A 151 -13.32 -8.06 12.96
N HIS A 152 -12.25 -7.41 13.41
CA HIS A 152 -11.98 -7.23 14.83
C HIS A 152 -12.90 -6.18 15.50
N ILE A 153 -13.66 -5.42 14.70
CA ILE A 153 -14.55 -4.37 15.19
C ILE A 153 -15.91 -4.96 15.59
N ASP A 154 -16.52 -5.77 14.72
CA ASP A 154 -17.90 -6.23 14.84
C ASP A 154 -18.09 -7.74 14.56
N GLY A 155 -17.01 -8.45 14.23
CA GLY A 155 -17.04 -9.88 13.91
C GLY A 155 -17.65 -10.23 12.55
N SER A 156 -18.00 -9.25 11.73
CA SER A 156 -18.51 -9.47 10.36
C SER A 156 -17.48 -10.22 9.50
N LYS A 157 -17.99 -11.05 8.57
CA LYS A 157 -17.13 -11.83 7.67
C LYS A 157 -16.81 -11.04 6.42
N HIS A 158 -15.55 -11.05 6.05
CA HIS A 158 -15.01 -10.39 4.87
C HIS A 158 -14.13 -11.35 4.06
N VAL A 159 -13.97 -11.03 2.78
CA VAL A 159 -13.07 -11.76 1.87
C VAL A 159 -12.16 -10.73 1.19
N PHE A 160 -10.85 -10.95 1.29
CA PHE A 160 -9.85 -10.24 0.50
C PHE A 160 -9.30 -11.18 -0.56
N THR A 161 -9.39 -10.78 -1.81
CA THR A 161 -8.69 -11.40 -2.94
C THR A 161 -7.65 -10.41 -3.47
N PRO A 162 -6.62 -10.84 -4.21
CA PRO A 162 -5.65 -9.92 -4.81
C PRO A 162 -6.31 -8.81 -5.62
N GLU A 163 -7.28 -9.14 -6.47
CA GLU A 163 -8.03 -8.18 -7.27
C GLU A 163 -8.90 -7.26 -6.41
N GLY A 164 -9.63 -7.85 -5.46
CA GLY A 164 -10.51 -7.10 -4.55
C GLY A 164 -9.74 -6.08 -3.71
N VAL A 165 -8.54 -6.42 -3.24
CA VAL A 165 -7.69 -5.49 -2.50
C VAL A 165 -7.18 -4.35 -3.39
N MET A 166 -6.87 -4.61 -4.67
CA MET A 166 -6.54 -3.54 -5.61
C MET A 166 -7.72 -2.60 -5.86
N ASP A 167 -8.94 -3.13 -5.95
CA ASP A 167 -10.15 -2.29 -6.10
C ASP A 167 -10.42 -1.46 -4.84
N ILE A 168 -10.20 -2.03 -3.65
CA ILE A 168 -10.27 -1.31 -2.38
C ILE A 168 -9.27 -0.13 -2.38
N GLN A 169 -8.01 -0.38 -2.71
CA GLN A 169 -6.96 0.65 -2.74
C GLN A 169 -7.25 1.74 -3.81
N ARG A 170 -7.88 1.39 -4.93
CA ARG A 170 -8.35 2.38 -5.92
C ARG A 170 -9.41 3.31 -5.36
N VAL A 171 -10.36 2.78 -4.57
CA VAL A 171 -11.36 3.63 -3.89
C VAL A 171 -10.70 4.52 -2.85
N ILE A 172 -9.69 4.01 -2.14
CA ILE A 172 -8.87 4.80 -1.22
C ILE A 172 -8.13 5.90 -1.99
N GLY A 173 -7.60 5.61 -3.18
CA GLY A 173 -6.98 6.60 -4.06
C GLY A 173 -5.57 7.01 -3.62
N ALA A 174 -4.75 6.05 -3.17
CA ALA A 174 -3.34 6.29 -2.86
C ALA A 174 -2.48 6.36 -4.14
N ASP A 175 -1.38 7.11 -4.10
CA ASP A 175 -0.42 7.20 -5.20
C ASP A 175 0.34 5.89 -5.43
N ILE A 176 0.66 5.20 -4.33
CA ILE A 176 1.37 3.92 -4.34
C ILE A 176 0.50 2.88 -3.66
N MET A 177 0.17 1.82 -4.40
CA MET A 177 -0.64 0.70 -3.94
C MET A 177 0.21 -0.56 -3.87
N MET A 178 0.19 -1.25 -2.71
CA MET A 178 0.95 -2.48 -2.51
C MET A 178 0.16 -3.69 -2.99
N ALA A 179 0.86 -4.63 -3.62
CA ALA A 179 0.29 -5.92 -3.99
C ALA A 179 -0.11 -6.72 -2.74
N PHE A 180 -1.21 -7.48 -2.85
CA PHE A 180 -1.68 -8.31 -1.75
C PHE A 180 -0.70 -9.46 -1.50
N ASP A 181 -0.15 -9.50 -0.30
CA ASP A 181 0.82 -10.49 0.16
C ASP A 181 0.28 -11.35 1.29
N GLU A 182 0.93 -12.47 1.54
CA GLU A 182 0.70 -13.30 2.71
C GLU A 182 1.88 -13.17 3.69
N CYS A 183 1.58 -12.74 4.91
CA CYS A 183 2.55 -12.78 6.01
C CYS A 183 2.72 -14.24 6.46
N THR A 184 3.83 -14.88 6.06
CA THR A 184 4.13 -16.26 6.44
C THR A 184 4.43 -16.36 7.93
N PRO A 185 3.90 -17.40 8.65
CA PRO A 185 4.22 -17.60 10.05
C PRO A 185 5.70 -17.94 10.24
N TYR A 186 6.25 -17.60 11.40
CA TYR A 186 7.60 -18.02 11.79
C TYR A 186 7.54 -18.76 13.12
N PRO A 187 8.14 -19.97 13.23
CA PRO A 187 8.75 -20.75 12.14
C PRO A 187 7.72 -21.35 11.18
N CYS A 188 8.11 -21.58 9.92
CA CYS A 188 7.31 -22.33 8.95
C CYS A 188 8.20 -23.22 8.07
N ASP A 189 7.59 -24.21 7.40
CA ASP A 189 8.32 -25.09 6.49
C ASP A 189 8.84 -24.34 5.27
N TYR A 190 10.04 -24.70 4.81
CA TYR A 190 10.65 -24.11 3.62
C TYR A 190 9.77 -24.25 2.37
N ALA A 191 9.10 -25.40 2.19
CA ALA A 191 8.19 -25.62 1.07
C ALA A 191 7.02 -24.64 1.09
N TYR A 192 6.42 -24.38 2.27
CA TYR A 192 5.35 -23.39 2.44
C TYR A 192 5.84 -21.98 2.09
N ALA A 193 6.96 -21.55 2.68
CA ALA A 193 7.53 -20.23 2.41
C ALA A 193 7.85 -20.04 0.92
N LYS A 194 8.40 -21.05 0.25
CA LYS A 194 8.75 -21.02 -1.17
C LYS A 194 7.54 -20.83 -2.09
N ILE A 195 6.39 -21.43 -1.75
CA ILE A 195 5.16 -21.29 -2.54
C ILE A 195 4.60 -19.87 -2.41
N ARG A 196 4.68 -19.28 -1.21
CA ARG A 196 4.14 -17.94 -0.92
C ARG A 196 5.04 -16.79 -1.42
N TRP A 197 6.27 -17.12 -1.83
CA TRP A 197 7.22 -16.16 -2.41
C TRP A 197 7.03 -15.97 -3.93
N ARG A 198 6.19 -16.76 -4.58
CA ARG A 198 5.93 -16.69 -6.03
C ARG A 198 4.78 -15.75 -6.35
#